data_fd34aa862f881ba8894bbc643a94ef63
#
_entry.id   fd34aa862f881ba8894bbc643a94ef63
#
_cell.length_a   1.000
_cell.length_b   1.000
_cell.length_c   1.000
_cell.angle_alpha   90.00
_cell.angle_beta   90.00
_cell.angle_gamma   90.00
#
_symmetry.space_group_name_H-M   'P 1'
#
loop_
_entity.id
_entity.type
_entity.pdbx_description
1 polymer ?
#
loop_
_entity_poly.entity_id
_entity_poly.type
_entity_poly.pdbx_seq_one_letter_code
_entity_poly.pdbx_strand_id
1 'polypeptide(L)'
;MPLTIEHHAVMFALLAKHAIEISGEKGKEAILAGMTRYGNERGRRMALNALERGDKLTVLNSQAYGEWKPDFPGQMEFGVTCGMPVLHTYIAKCAWCDAWAKHGLTEYGRYYCCNID
;
A
#
# COMPACT_ATOMS: atom_id res chain seq x y z
N MET A 1 -7.51 13.70 17.34
CA MET A 1 -7.90 13.53 15.93
C MET A 1 -7.38 12.21 15.42
N PRO A 2 -8.18 11.41 14.71
CA PRO A 2 -7.65 10.19 14.11
C PRO A 2 -6.62 10.53 13.03
N LEU A 3 -5.63 9.65 12.89
CA LEU A 3 -4.64 9.79 11.85
C LEU A 3 -5.25 9.41 10.49
N THR A 4 -5.10 10.29 9.51
CA THR A 4 -5.60 10.08 8.16
C THR A 4 -4.58 9.34 7.30
N ILE A 5 -5.01 8.92 6.10
CA ILE A 5 -4.09 8.35 5.10
C ILE A 5 -2.98 9.36 4.77
N GLU A 6 -3.31 10.65 4.67
CA GLU A 6 -2.30 11.68 4.41
C GLU A 6 -1.20 11.71 5.48
N HIS A 7 -1.56 11.62 6.75
CA HIS A 7 -0.58 11.54 7.84
C HIS A 7 0.35 10.35 7.68
N HIS A 8 -0.18 9.17 7.43
CA HIS A 8 0.62 7.97 7.25
C HIS A 8 1.53 8.06 6.03
N ALA A 9 1.00 8.57 4.92
CA ALA A 9 1.75 8.72 3.67
C ALA A 9 2.93 9.67 3.85
N VAL A 10 2.71 10.83 4.45
CA VAL A 10 3.75 11.83 4.68
C VAL A 10 4.80 11.30 5.66
N MET A 11 4.36 10.69 6.76
CA MET A 11 5.28 10.10 7.75
C MET A 11 6.19 9.06 7.11
N PHE A 12 5.63 8.12 6.34
CA PHE A 12 6.42 7.11 5.66
C PHE A 12 7.45 7.73 4.72
N ALA A 13 7.01 8.66 3.87
CA ALA A 13 7.89 9.28 2.88
C ALA A 13 9.02 10.08 3.53
N LEU A 14 8.74 10.79 4.62
CA LEU A 14 9.76 11.52 5.37
C LEU A 14 10.77 10.58 6.03
N LEU A 15 10.30 9.48 6.62
CA LEU A 15 11.20 8.47 7.20
C LEU A 15 12.10 7.86 6.12
N ALA A 16 11.53 7.52 4.97
CA ALA A 16 12.30 6.99 3.84
C ALA A 16 13.33 8.00 3.33
N LYS A 17 12.91 9.26 3.16
CA LYS A 17 13.79 10.34 2.72
C LYS A 17 15.00 10.50 3.63
N HIS A 18 14.76 10.65 4.92
CA HIS A 18 15.84 10.87 5.90
C HIS A 18 16.72 9.64 6.08
N ALA A 19 16.17 8.44 6.03
CA ALA A 19 16.96 7.21 6.07
C ALA A 19 17.95 7.14 4.91
N ILE A 20 17.50 7.51 3.71
CA ILE A 20 18.35 7.50 2.51
C ILE A 20 19.37 8.65 2.55
N GLU A 21 18.98 9.83 2.97
CA GLU A 21 19.90 10.99 3.09
C GLU A 21 21.02 10.74 4.10
N ILE A 22 20.71 10.06 5.22
CA ILE A 22 21.69 9.82 6.29
C ILE A 22 22.56 8.59 5.99
N SER A 23 21.97 7.52 5.47
CA SER A 23 22.63 6.21 5.34
C SER A 23 22.77 5.71 3.90
N GLY A 24 22.36 6.48 2.90
CA GLY A 24 22.48 6.11 1.48
C GLY A 24 21.82 4.78 1.14
N GLU A 25 22.55 3.91 0.44
CA GLU A 25 22.02 2.61 0.02
C GLU A 25 21.58 1.72 1.19
N LYS A 26 22.26 1.79 2.33
CA LYS A 26 21.86 1.03 3.52
C LYS A 26 20.52 1.50 4.07
N GLY A 27 20.26 2.80 4.03
CA GLY A 27 18.95 3.36 4.40
C GLY A 27 17.85 2.90 3.46
N LYS A 28 18.12 2.89 2.18
CA LYS A 28 17.19 2.37 1.17
C LYS A 28 16.91 0.88 1.40
N GLU A 29 17.93 0.07 1.60
CA GLU A 29 17.77 -1.36 1.89
C GLU A 29 16.92 -1.60 3.14
N ALA A 30 17.13 -0.82 4.19
CA ALA A 30 16.34 -0.93 5.42
C ALA A 30 14.86 -0.61 5.17
N ILE A 31 14.56 0.44 4.43
CA ILE A 31 13.18 0.79 4.08
C ILE A 31 12.52 -0.31 3.25
N LEU A 32 13.20 -0.82 2.24
CA LEU A 32 12.67 -1.89 1.38
C LEU A 32 12.42 -3.18 2.17
N ALA A 33 13.36 -3.56 3.05
CA ALA A 33 13.20 -4.74 3.89
C ALA A 33 11.99 -4.61 4.83
N GLY A 34 11.82 -3.45 5.45
CA GLY A 34 10.68 -3.19 6.32
C GLY A 34 9.35 -3.24 5.58
N MET A 35 9.29 -2.69 4.39
CA MET A 35 8.08 -2.70 3.57
C MET A 35 7.74 -4.10 3.07
N THR A 36 8.74 -4.89 2.69
CA THR A 36 8.53 -6.29 2.30
C THR A 36 7.94 -7.10 3.46
N ARG A 37 8.49 -6.94 4.64
CA ARG A 37 7.95 -7.60 5.84
C ARG A 37 6.53 -7.19 6.14
N TYR A 38 6.24 -5.89 6.08
CA TYR A 38 4.89 -5.36 6.32
C TYR A 38 3.89 -5.91 5.30
N GLY A 39 4.26 -5.94 4.02
CA GLY A 39 3.41 -6.50 2.97
C GLY A 39 3.12 -7.99 3.18
N ASN A 40 4.12 -8.76 3.60
CA ASN A 40 3.96 -10.18 3.91
C ASN A 40 3.03 -10.41 5.10
N GLU A 41 3.16 -9.63 6.15
CA GLU A 41 2.27 -9.71 7.31
C GLU A 41 0.83 -9.34 6.97
N ARG A 42 0.66 -8.30 6.14
CA ARG A 42 -0.65 -7.87 5.67
C ARG A 42 -1.33 -8.94 4.84
N GLY A 43 -0.58 -9.53 3.89
CA GLY A 43 -1.08 -10.64 3.07
C GLY A 43 -1.46 -11.85 3.90
N ARG A 44 -0.67 -12.16 4.93
CA ARG A 44 -0.98 -13.26 5.85
C ARG A 44 -2.29 -13.02 6.61
N ARG A 45 -2.50 -11.81 7.13
CA ARG A 45 -3.76 -11.47 7.81
C ARG A 45 -4.96 -11.60 6.89
N MET A 46 -4.83 -11.09 5.66
CA MET A 46 -5.90 -11.19 4.66
C MET A 46 -6.23 -12.65 4.33
N ALA A 47 -5.21 -13.49 4.15
CA ALA A 47 -5.39 -14.91 3.89
C ALA A 47 -6.07 -15.63 5.06
N LEU A 48 -5.66 -15.37 6.29
CA LEU A 48 -6.26 -15.96 7.48
C LEU A 48 -7.73 -15.56 7.62
N ASN A 49 -8.05 -14.29 7.39
CA ASN A 49 -9.43 -13.81 7.43
C ASN A 49 -10.31 -14.50 6.37
N ALA A 50 -9.78 -14.69 5.17
CA ALA A 50 -10.50 -15.41 4.12
C ALA A 50 -10.77 -16.86 4.52
N LEU A 51 -9.76 -17.56 5.03
CA LEU A 51 -9.90 -18.96 5.45
C LEU A 51 -10.86 -19.12 6.62
N GLU A 52 -10.87 -18.24 7.59
CA GLU A 52 -11.81 -18.26 8.72
C GLU A 52 -13.26 -18.13 8.25
N ARG A 53 -13.50 -17.43 7.16
CA ARG A 53 -14.83 -17.25 6.58
C ARG A 53 -15.18 -18.35 5.56
N GLY A 54 -14.29 -19.31 5.36
CA GLY A 54 -14.51 -20.41 4.42
C GLY A 54 -14.30 -20.06 2.96
N ASP A 55 -13.66 -18.91 2.68
CA ASP A 55 -13.39 -18.48 1.32
C ASP A 55 -12.09 -19.07 0.78
N LYS A 56 -12.00 -19.20 -0.53
CA LYS A 56 -10.80 -19.68 -1.19
C LYS A 56 -9.76 -18.56 -1.30
N LEU A 57 -8.49 -18.94 -1.24
CA LEU A 57 -7.38 -18.00 -1.46
C LEU A 57 -7.20 -17.77 -2.97
N THR A 58 -7.96 -16.84 -3.52
CA THR A 58 -7.88 -16.44 -4.93
C THR A 58 -7.54 -14.97 -5.04
N VAL A 59 -7.02 -14.56 -6.20
CA VAL A 59 -6.73 -13.15 -6.48
C VAL A 59 -8.00 -12.30 -6.37
N LEU A 60 -9.13 -12.83 -6.85
CA LEU A 60 -10.41 -12.13 -6.76
C LEU A 60 -10.84 -11.92 -5.30
N ASN A 61 -10.75 -12.96 -4.48
CA ASN A 61 -11.10 -12.86 -3.07
C ASN A 61 -10.16 -11.92 -2.29
N SER A 62 -8.90 -11.78 -2.68
CA SER A 62 -7.98 -10.86 -2.02
C SER A 62 -8.47 -9.42 -2.05
N GLN A 63 -9.22 -9.02 -3.07
CA GLN A 63 -9.80 -7.68 -3.16
C GLN A 63 -10.85 -7.43 -2.08
N ALA A 64 -11.62 -8.46 -1.72
CA ALA A 64 -12.65 -8.37 -0.69
C ALA A 64 -12.07 -8.23 0.73
N TYR A 65 -10.86 -8.73 0.95
CA TYR A 65 -10.17 -8.71 2.24
C TYR A 65 -9.09 -7.64 2.35
N GLY A 66 -9.03 -6.72 1.40
CA GLY A 66 -8.10 -5.60 1.44
C GLY A 66 -8.25 -4.77 2.71
N GLU A 67 -7.13 -4.36 3.29
CA GLU A 67 -7.11 -3.65 4.57
C GLU A 67 -7.18 -2.12 4.44
N TRP A 68 -6.99 -1.60 3.25
CA TRP A 68 -7.05 -0.17 3.03
C TRP A 68 -8.48 0.32 2.90
N LYS A 69 -8.85 1.28 3.72
CA LYS A 69 -10.17 1.93 3.67
C LYS A 69 -9.98 3.43 3.52
N PRO A 70 -10.75 4.09 2.65
CA PRO A 70 -10.70 5.54 2.54
C PRO A 70 -11.26 6.21 3.80
N ASP A 71 -10.76 7.41 4.10
CA ASP A 71 -11.29 8.22 5.20
C ASP A 71 -12.65 8.84 4.83
N PHE A 72 -12.87 9.06 3.55
CA PHE A 72 -14.14 9.62 3.02
C PHE A 72 -14.34 9.12 1.58
N PRO A 73 -15.60 9.13 1.08
CA PRO A 73 -15.91 8.71 -0.30
C PRO A 73 -15.12 9.51 -1.34
N GLY A 74 -14.61 8.83 -2.37
CA GLY A 74 -13.85 9.45 -3.45
C GLY A 74 -12.37 9.66 -3.17
N GLN A 75 -11.89 9.36 -1.98
CA GLN A 75 -10.47 9.48 -1.64
C GLN A 75 -9.62 8.42 -2.32
N MET A 76 -10.15 7.23 -2.48
CA MET A 76 -9.51 6.15 -3.23
C MET A 76 -10.52 5.49 -4.16
N GLU A 77 -10.16 5.37 -5.43
CA GLU A 77 -10.99 4.76 -6.44
C GLU A 77 -10.22 3.66 -7.15
N PHE A 78 -10.84 2.50 -7.26
CA PHE A 78 -10.25 1.30 -7.85
C PHE A 78 -11.13 0.79 -8.98
N GLY A 79 -10.49 0.23 -10.00
CA GLY A 79 -11.18 -0.51 -11.03
C GLY A 79 -10.62 -1.93 -11.13
N VAL A 80 -11.49 -2.87 -11.43
CA VAL A 80 -11.13 -4.27 -11.61
C VAL A 80 -11.74 -4.79 -12.90
N THR A 81 -10.92 -5.39 -13.74
CA THR A 81 -11.38 -6.10 -14.94
C THR A 81 -10.95 -7.54 -14.86
N CYS A 82 -11.90 -8.46 -15.08
CA CYS A 82 -11.65 -9.89 -15.08
C CYS A 82 -11.78 -10.42 -16.50
N GLY A 83 -10.70 -10.98 -17.01
CA GLY A 83 -10.69 -11.71 -18.27
C GLY A 83 -9.98 -13.03 -18.06
N MET A 84 -10.39 -14.08 -18.75
CA MET A 84 -9.70 -15.36 -18.66
C MET A 84 -8.35 -15.30 -19.37
N PRO A 85 -7.24 -15.64 -18.72
CA PRO A 85 -7.06 -16.10 -17.32
C PRO A 85 -6.60 -15.01 -16.34
N VAL A 86 -6.77 -13.72 -16.63
CA VAL A 86 -6.09 -12.62 -15.91
C VAL A 86 -7.09 -11.70 -15.23
N LEU A 87 -6.77 -11.34 -13.98
CA LEU A 87 -7.42 -10.29 -13.24
C LEU A 87 -6.57 -9.02 -13.35
N HIS A 88 -7.14 -7.94 -13.87
CA HIS A 88 -6.50 -6.62 -13.89
C HIS A 88 -7.14 -5.71 -12.83
N THR A 89 -6.30 -5.12 -11.99
CA THR A 89 -6.72 -4.11 -11.01
C THR A 89 -6.00 -2.81 -11.33
N TYR A 90 -6.73 -1.70 -11.34
CA TYR A 90 -6.12 -0.39 -11.52
C TYR A 90 -6.64 0.58 -10.46
N ILE A 91 -5.83 1.57 -10.13
CA ILE A 91 -6.18 2.59 -9.16
C ILE A 91 -6.43 3.90 -9.90
N ALA A 92 -7.71 4.31 -9.98
CA ALA A 92 -8.11 5.55 -10.63
C ALA A 92 -7.76 6.78 -9.78
N LYS A 93 -7.84 6.63 -8.45
CA LYS A 93 -7.46 7.68 -7.49
C LYS A 93 -6.87 7.04 -6.25
N CYS A 94 -5.73 7.56 -5.79
CA CYS A 94 -5.05 7.06 -4.61
C CYS A 94 -4.66 8.21 -3.68
N ALA A 95 -5.21 8.22 -2.48
CA ALA A 95 -4.94 9.24 -1.47
C ALA A 95 -3.47 9.29 -1.06
N TRP A 96 -2.77 8.14 -1.09
CA TRP A 96 -1.34 8.08 -0.81
C TRP A 96 -0.53 8.84 -1.85
N CYS A 97 -0.78 8.57 -3.12
CA CYS A 97 -0.09 9.24 -4.22
C CYS A 97 -0.38 10.75 -4.23
N ASP A 98 -1.62 11.13 -3.97
CA ASP A 98 -2.02 12.53 -3.90
C ASP A 98 -1.32 13.26 -2.76
N ALA A 99 -1.19 12.64 -1.59
CA ALA A 99 -0.48 13.20 -0.45
C ALA A 99 1.01 13.38 -0.76
N TRP A 100 1.65 12.39 -1.35
CA TRP A 100 3.06 12.51 -1.71
C TRP A 100 3.31 13.60 -2.75
N ALA A 101 2.44 13.70 -3.77
CA ALA A 101 2.56 14.75 -4.78
C ALA A 101 2.38 16.14 -4.16
N LYS A 102 1.40 16.30 -3.28
CA LYS A 102 1.13 17.56 -2.58
C LYS A 102 2.32 18.03 -1.74
N HIS A 103 3.03 17.12 -1.12
CA HIS A 103 4.18 17.43 -0.25
C HIS A 103 5.54 17.28 -0.94
N GLY A 104 5.59 17.01 -2.23
CA GLY A 104 6.83 16.85 -2.98
C GLY A 104 7.64 15.62 -2.60
N LEU A 105 6.98 14.55 -2.19
CA LEU A 105 7.59 13.33 -1.65
C LEU A 105 7.36 12.09 -2.52
N THR A 106 6.90 12.24 -3.75
CA THR A 106 6.57 11.11 -4.64
C THR A 106 7.75 10.16 -4.82
N GLU A 107 8.96 10.66 -4.95
CA GLU A 107 10.16 9.84 -5.12
C GLU A 107 10.34 8.84 -3.98
N TYR A 108 10.09 9.26 -2.75
CA TYR A 108 10.26 8.44 -1.55
C TYR A 108 9.02 7.60 -1.24
N GLY A 109 7.84 8.14 -1.49
CA GLY A 109 6.59 7.45 -1.27
C GLY A 109 6.44 6.18 -2.08
N ARG A 110 6.99 6.16 -3.29
CA ARG A 110 6.90 4.98 -4.18
C ARG A 110 7.51 3.71 -3.60
N TYR A 111 8.45 3.83 -2.65
CA TYR A 111 9.03 2.65 -2.00
C TYR A 111 7.99 1.87 -1.19
N TYR A 112 6.93 2.52 -0.75
CA TYR A 112 5.79 1.86 -0.14
C TYR A 112 5.05 1.00 -1.19
N CYS A 113 4.53 1.63 -2.24
CA CYS A 113 3.69 0.95 -3.23
C CYS A 113 4.43 -0.14 -4.00
N CYS A 114 5.69 0.07 -4.37
CA CYS A 114 6.47 -0.88 -5.15
C CYS A 114 6.83 -2.17 -4.38
N ASN A 115 6.68 -2.18 -3.07
CA ASN A 115 7.12 -3.30 -2.23
C ASN A 115 6.01 -3.95 -1.41
N ILE A 116 4.84 -3.33 -1.32
CA ILE A 116 3.73 -3.86 -0.55
C ILE A 116 2.72 -4.59 -1.44
N ASP A 117 2.60 -4.16 -2.66
CA ASP A 117 1.71 -4.74 -3.64
C ASP A 117 2.45 -5.71 -4.56
#